data_3fe621f8ec380ee6cd02337564d4a275
#
_entry.id   3fe621f8ec380ee6cd02337564d4a275
#
_cell.length_a   1.000
_cell.length_b   1.000
_cell.length_c   1.000
_cell.angle_alpha   90.00
_cell.angle_beta   90.00
_cell.angle_gamma   90.00
#
_symmetry.space_group_name_H-M   'P 1'
#
loop_
_entity.id
_entity.type
_entity.pdbx_description
1 polymer ?
#
loop_
_entity_poly.entity_id
_entity_poly.type
_entity_poly.pdbx_seq_one_letter_code
_entity_poly.pdbx_strand_id
1 'polypeptide(L)'
;FELAVLEYPFSLFQWCVPTEQIPALGGTAHELLEGLYRGIDFSYFSEEEGVRMAPFFYQAYTELGYYGYLATPLKSSLSHFKTDTISSDFFINPEWETPHFNSTFVENILARLHRKDPRVLHITGAMDPWSATAPEISGLRNSVRIEDPNGCHLTRINSLPDSLRQEAI
;
A
#
# COMPACT_ATOMS: atom_id res chain seq x y z
N PHE A 1 -7.04 17.20 -1.62
CA PHE A 1 -6.60 17.39 -0.24
C PHE A 1 -7.08 16.26 0.67
N GLU A 2 -8.40 15.98 0.76
CA GLU A 2 -8.93 14.95 1.68
C GLU A 2 -8.39 13.54 1.36
N LEU A 3 -8.19 13.20 0.09
CA LEU A 3 -7.52 11.96 -0.28
C LEU A 3 -6.08 11.90 0.23
N ALA A 4 -5.35 13.01 0.13
CA ALA A 4 -3.99 13.08 0.67
C ALA A 4 -3.97 12.87 2.19
N VAL A 5 -4.94 13.40 2.92
CA VAL A 5 -5.06 13.16 4.36
C VAL A 5 -5.33 11.69 4.66
N LEU A 6 -6.16 11.02 3.86
CA LEU A 6 -6.46 9.59 4.02
C LEU A 6 -5.28 8.70 3.62
N GLU A 7 -4.51 9.10 2.60
CA GLU A 7 -3.31 8.40 2.15
C GLU A 7 -2.11 8.58 3.11
N TYR A 8 -2.07 9.68 3.86
CA TYR A 8 -0.91 10.06 4.68
C TYR A 8 -0.35 8.93 5.56
N PRO A 9 -1.16 8.20 6.36
CA PRO A 9 -0.63 7.11 7.18
C PRO A 9 -0.03 5.98 6.35
N PHE A 10 -0.58 5.66 5.19
CA PHE A 10 -0.04 4.63 4.30
C PHE A 10 1.30 5.05 3.71
N SER A 11 1.37 6.25 3.14
CA SER A 11 2.61 6.78 2.57
C SER A 11 3.71 6.94 3.61
N LEU A 12 3.37 7.40 4.81
CA LEU A 12 4.32 7.58 5.91
C LEU A 12 5.04 6.25 6.22
N PHE A 13 4.29 5.20 6.44
CA PHE A 13 4.86 3.88 6.76
C PHE A 13 5.45 3.19 5.53
N GLN A 14 4.82 3.32 4.37
CA GLN A 14 5.32 2.77 3.12
C GLN A 14 6.73 3.26 2.77
N TRP A 15 7.01 4.55 2.97
CA TRP A 15 8.27 5.17 2.56
C TRP A 15 9.29 5.32 3.70
N CYS A 16 9.11 4.64 4.82
CA CYS A 16 10.01 4.74 5.97
C CYS A 16 10.15 6.17 6.51
N VAL A 17 9.12 6.99 6.44
CA VAL A 17 9.19 8.34 7.02
C VAL A 17 9.23 8.23 8.54
N PRO A 18 10.22 8.82 9.21
CA PRO A 18 10.32 8.75 10.67
C PRO A 18 9.09 9.36 11.35
N THR A 19 8.56 8.67 12.35
CA THR A 19 7.37 9.11 13.09
C THR A 19 7.56 10.44 13.81
N GLU A 20 8.80 10.82 14.12
CA GLU A 20 9.18 12.12 14.69
C GLU A 20 8.90 13.29 13.73
N GLN A 21 8.69 13.00 12.45
CA GLN A 21 8.30 14.00 11.45
C GLN A 21 6.79 14.24 11.39
N ILE A 22 6.00 13.45 12.11
CA ILE A 22 4.56 13.69 12.24
C ILE A 22 4.36 14.98 13.04
N PRO A 23 3.57 15.94 12.54
CA PRO A 23 3.31 17.17 13.27
C PRO A 23 2.66 16.92 14.63
N ALA A 24 3.01 17.71 15.62
CA ALA A 24 2.40 17.62 16.94
C ALA A 24 0.90 17.96 16.89
N LEU A 25 0.12 17.30 17.73
CA LEU A 25 -1.28 17.66 17.94
C LEU A 25 -1.37 19.11 18.41
N GLY A 26 -2.23 19.90 17.77
CA GLY A 26 -2.40 21.32 18.08
C GLY A 26 -1.39 22.25 17.41
N GLY A 27 -0.58 21.75 16.49
CA GLY A 27 0.23 22.59 15.61
C GLY A 27 -0.61 23.55 14.78
N THR A 28 0.02 24.62 14.31
CA THR A 28 -0.61 25.57 13.38
C THR A 28 -1.00 24.89 12.06
N ALA A 29 -1.96 25.46 11.33
CA ALA A 29 -2.33 24.94 10.01
C ALA A 29 -1.14 24.84 9.05
N HIS A 30 -0.16 25.76 9.16
CA HIS A 30 1.06 25.73 8.36
C HIS A 30 1.93 24.52 8.73
N GLU A 31 2.18 24.27 10.01
CA GLU A 31 2.98 23.11 10.47
C GLU A 31 2.32 21.77 10.09
N LEU A 32 1.00 21.69 10.21
CA LEU A 32 0.25 20.50 9.83
C LEU A 32 0.33 20.24 8.31
N LEU A 33 0.21 21.30 7.50
CA LEU A 33 0.32 21.22 6.05
C LEU A 33 1.74 20.84 5.61
N GLU A 34 2.77 21.45 6.21
CA GLU A 34 4.17 21.08 5.98
C GLU A 34 4.45 19.61 6.35
N GLY A 35 3.86 19.13 7.44
CA GLY A 35 3.97 17.72 7.81
C GLY A 35 3.32 16.79 6.79
N LEU A 36 2.16 17.18 6.27
CA LEU A 36 1.46 16.43 5.21
C LEU A 36 2.31 16.37 3.93
N TYR A 37 2.92 17.48 3.50
CA TYR A 37 3.80 17.55 2.34
C TYR A 37 5.08 16.69 2.47
N ARG A 38 5.58 16.49 3.69
CA ARG A 38 6.74 15.61 3.91
C ARG A 38 6.40 14.14 3.79
N GLY A 39 5.18 13.76 4.15
CA GLY A 39 4.74 12.36 4.15
C GLY A 39 4.11 11.91 2.84
N ILE A 40 3.75 12.83 1.94
CA ILE A 40 3.00 12.49 0.74
C ILE A 40 3.38 13.40 -0.45
N ASP A 41 3.52 12.79 -1.60
CA ASP A 41 3.65 13.52 -2.87
C ASP A 41 2.26 13.86 -3.41
N PHE A 42 1.88 15.14 -3.36
CA PHE A 42 0.59 15.60 -3.86
C PHE A 42 0.41 15.42 -5.37
N SER A 43 1.49 15.31 -6.13
CA SER A 43 1.42 15.03 -7.57
C SER A 43 0.75 13.69 -7.86
N TYR A 44 0.80 12.74 -6.91
CA TYR A 44 0.12 11.46 -6.99
C TYR A 44 -1.40 11.58 -7.24
N PHE A 45 -2.02 12.68 -6.82
CA PHE A 45 -3.44 12.96 -7.04
C PHE A 45 -3.70 13.87 -8.25
N SER A 46 -2.70 14.12 -9.08
CA SER A 46 -2.86 14.87 -10.33
C SER A 46 -3.47 13.99 -11.43
N GLU A 47 -4.09 14.63 -12.40
CA GLU A 47 -4.64 13.94 -13.59
C GLU A 47 -3.53 13.23 -14.37
N GLU A 48 -2.36 13.86 -14.53
CA GLU A 48 -1.19 13.27 -15.20
C GLU A 48 -0.74 11.98 -14.54
N GLU A 49 -0.60 11.99 -13.22
CA GLU A 49 -0.21 10.81 -12.46
C GLU A 49 -1.31 9.74 -12.47
N GLY A 50 -2.56 10.13 -12.41
CA GLY A 50 -3.71 9.22 -12.57
C GLY A 50 -3.66 8.47 -13.89
N VAL A 51 -3.34 9.15 -15.00
CA VAL A 51 -3.16 8.50 -16.31
C VAL A 51 -1.96 7.57 -16.30
N ARG A 52 -0.84 7.98 -15.73
CA ARG A 52 0.38 7.18 -15.65
C ARG A 52 0.18 5.90 -14.83
N MET A 53 -0.56 5.99 -13.73
CA MET A 53 -0.84 4.89 -12.82
C MET A 53 -2.09 4.08 -13.17
N ALA A 54 -2.80 4.47 -14.22
CA ALA A 54 -4.06 3.84 -14.62
C ALA A 54 -4.00 2.31 -14.75
N PRO A 55 -2.94 1.69 -15.33
CA PRO A 55 -2.85 0.23 -15.38
C PRO A 55 -2.78 -0.43 -14.00
N PHE A 56 -2.09 0.21 -13.04
CA PHE A 56 -2.01 -0.26 -11.67
C PHE A 56 -3.38 -0.19 -10.97
N PHE A 57 -4.06 0.94 -11.06
CA PHE A 57 -5.39 1.09 -10.45
C PHE A 57 -6.41 0.13 -11.06
N TYR A 58 -6.35 -0.06 -12.39
CA TYR A 58 -7.20 -1.03 -13.06
C TYR A 58 -7.00 -2.44 -12.52
N GLN A 59 -5.75 -2.90 -12.42
CA GLN A 59 -5.43 -4.21 -11.87
C GLN A 59 -5.82 -4.32 -10.39
N ALA A 60 -5.53 -3.30 -9.59
CA ALA A 60 -5.89 -3.28 -8.18
C ALA A 60 -7.41 -3.42 -7.99
N TYR A 61 -8.20 -2.72 -8.79
CA TYR A 61 -9.65 -2.78 -8.72
C TYR A 61 -10.23 -4.08 -9.27
N THR A 62 -9.74 -4.56 -10.43
CA THR A 62 -10.35 -5.68 -11.14
C THR A 62 -9.90 -7.05 -10.68
N GLU A 63 -8.65 -7.19 -10.22
CA GLU A 63 -8.05 -8.48 -9.94
C GLU A 63 -7.65 -8.67 -8.47
N LEU A 64 -7.11 -7.62 -7.83
CA LEU A 64 -6.55 -7.71 -6.49
C LEU A 64 -7.58 -7.40 -5.40
N GLY A 65 -8.58 -6.56 -5.69
CA GLY A 65 -9.67 -6.23 -4.79
C GLY A 65 -9.25 -5.31 -3.64
N TYR A 66 -8.18 -4.57 -3.78
CA TYR A 66 -7.73 -3.60 -2.80
C TYR A 66 -7.40 -2.25 -3.47
N TYR A 67 -6.96 -1.32 -2.70
CA TYR A 67 -6.74 0.09 -2.95
C TYR A 67 -8.02 0.91 -2.78
N GLY A 68 -8.10 1.46 -1.60
CA GLY A 68 -9.20 2.32 -1.18
C GLY A 68 -8.95 2.75 0.27
N TYR A 69 -9.81 3.59 0.79
CA TYR A 69 -9.62 4.15 2.12
C TYR A 69 -10.82 3.87 3.02
N LEU A 70 -10.55 3.51 4.27
CA LEU A 70 -11.53 3.53 5.33
C LEU A 70 -11.62 4.97 5.87
N ALA A 71 -12.67 5.69 5.49
CA ALA A 71 -12.86 7.09 5.87
C ALA A 71 -13.58 7.25 7.22
N THR A 72 -14.18 6.19 7.77
CA THR A 72 -14.95 6.23 9.01
C THR A 72 -14.28 6.98 10.16
N PRO A 73 -12.98 6.78 10.46
CA PRO A 73 -12.33 7.47 11.57
C PRO A 73 -12.24 8.99 11.41
N LEU A 74 -12.24 9.48 10.17
CA LEU A 74 -12.08 10.89 9.80
C LEU A 74 -13.36 11.52 9.24
N LYS A 75 -14.44 10.74 9.07
CA LYS A 75 -15.67 11.14 8.38
C LYS A 75 -16.27 12.44 8.88
N SER A 76 -16.22 12.70 10.19
CA SER A 76 -16.73 13.94 10.78
C SER A 76 -15.91 15.17 10.40
N SER A 77 -14.64 14.99 10.06
CA SER A 77 -13.70 16.06 9.68
C SER A 77 -13.60 16.27 8.18
N LEU A 78 -14.05 15.29 7.37
CA LEU A 78 -14.05 15.41 5.93
C LEU A 78 -15.23 16.26 5.44
N SER A 79 -15.00 17.09 4.42
CA SER A 79 -16.02 17.96 3.82
C SER A 79 -16.66 17.34 2.59
N HIS A 80 -15.87 16.69 1.75
CA HIS A 80 -16.31 16.11 0.47
C HIS A 80 -16.68 14.64 0.59
N PHE A 81 -15.82 13.83 1.21
CA PHE A 81 -16.10 12.39 1.37
C PHE A 81 -16.97 12.13 2.59
N LYS A 82 -18.22 11.72 2.36
CA LYS A 82 -19.21 11.42 3.41
C LYS A 82 -19.54 9.92 3.53
N THR A 83 -18.88 9.09 2.72
CA THR A 83 -18.98 7.62 2.79
C THR A 83 -18.06 7.05 3.85
N ASP A 84 -18.33 5.82 4.30
CA ASP A 84 -17.45 5.14 5.26
C ASP A 84 -16.19 4.58 4.59
N THR A 85 -16.28 4.31 3.30
CA THR A 85 -15.18 3.85 2.46
C THR A 85 -15.12 4.64 1.18
N ILE A 86 -13.92 4.80 0.65
CA ILE A 86 -13.66 5.34 -0.68
C ILE A 86 -13.02 4.21 -1.48
N SER A 87 -13.71 3.79 -2.52
CA SER A 87 -13.30 2.66 -3.37
C SER A 87 -12.19 3.07 -4.34
N SER A 88 -11.44 2.08 -4.83
CA SER A 88 -10.41 2.28 -5.86
C SER A 88 -10.96 2.70 -7.23
N ASP A 89 -12.25 2.53 -7.47
CA ASP A 89 -12.91 3.03 -8.68
C ASP A 89 -12.80 4.55 -8.84
N PHE A 90 -12.60 5.29 -7.74
CA PHE A 90 -12.29 6.72 -7.78
C PHE A 90 -11.06 7.06 -8.65
N PHE A 91 -10.10 6.13 -8.77
CA PHE A 91 -8.87 6.30 -9.54
C PHE A 91 -8.96 5.75 -10.96
N ILE A 92 -10.11 5.20 -11.35
CA ILE A 92 -10.31 4.62 -12.67
C ILE A 92 -10.83 5.70 -13.61
N ASN A 93 -10.28 5.73 -14.83
CA ASN A 93 -10.76 6.65 -15.84
C ASN A 93 -12.25 6.38 -16.12
N PRO A 94 -13.13 7.39 -15.96
CA PRO A 94 -14.57 7.24 -16.18
C PRO A 94 -14.97 6.92 -17.62
N GLU A 95 -14.06 7.08 -18.59
CA GLU A 95 -14.28 6.70 -19.99
C GLU A 95 -14.15 5.19 -20.24
N TRP A 96 -13.60 4.45 -19.28
CA TRP A 96 -13.50 2.99 -19.39
C TRP A 96 -14.85 2.34 -19.08
N GLU A 97 -15.12 1.21 -19.75
CA GLU A 97 -16.24 0.35 -19.34
C GLU A 97 -16.08 0.03 -17.84
N THR A 98 -17.17 0.08 -17.10
CA THR A 98 -17.15 -0.20 -15.65
C THR A 98 -16.53 -1.57 -15.41
N PRO A 99 -15.31 -1.62 -14.92
CA PRO A 99 -14.64 -2.90 -14.72
C PRO A 99 -15.30 -3.67 -13.57
N HIS A 100 -15.35 -4.98 -13.69
CA HIS A 100 -15.87 -5.86 -12.64
C HIS A 100 -14.72 -6.56 -11.93
N PHE A 101 -14.81 -6.63 -10.62
CA PHE A 101 -13.85 -7.40 -9.83
C PHE A 101 -13.94 -8.88 -10.15
N ASN A 102 -12.78 -9.51 -10.43
CA ASN A 102 -12.63 -10.93 -10.66
C ASN A 102 -11.27 -11.42 -10.13
N SER A 103 -11.30 -12.06 -8.98
CA SER A 103 -10.11 -12.59 -8.29
C SER A 103 -9.50 -13.84 -8.93
N THR A 104 -10.15 -14.44 -9.93
CA THR A 104 -9.77 -15.76 -10.50
C THR A 104 -8.30 -15.83 -10.90
N PHE A 105 -7.75 -14.77 -11.47
CA PHE A 105 -6.34 -14.74 -11.87
C PHE A 105 -5.41 -14.85 -10.66
N VAL A 106 -5.64 -14.05 -9.63
CA VAL A 106 -4.83 -14.04 -8.40
C VAL A 106 -4.99 -15.35 -7.63
N GLU A 107 -6.22 -15.85 -7.50
CA GLU A 107 -6.50 -17.16 -6.88
C GLU A 107 -5.76 -18.30 -7.57
N ASN A 108 -5.71 -18.29 -8.90
CA ASN A 108 -4.96 -19.30 -9.67
C ASN A 108 -3.45 -19.20 -9.44
N ILE A 109 -2.89 -17.98 -9.31
CA ILE A 109 -1.48 -17.78 -8.96
C ILE A 109 -1.19 -18.37 -7.59
N LEU A 110 -2.01 -18.04 -6.57
CA LEU A 110 -1.86 -18.54 -5.20
C LEU A 110 -2.01 -20.07 -5.14
N ALA A 111 -3.02 -20.63 -5.80
CA ALA A 111 -3.21 -22.07 -5.90
C ALA A 111 -2.02 -22.76 -6.57
N ARG A 112 -1.42 -22.14 -7.59
CA ARG A 112 -0.20 -22.65 -8.24
C ARG A 112 1.00 -22.59 -7.32
N LEU A 113 1.16 -21.49 -6.56
CA LEU A 113 2.21 -21.37 -5.55
C LEU A 113 2.15 -22.52 -4.56
N HIS A 114 0.98 -22.78 -3.97
CA HIS A 114 0.80 -23.87 -3.03
C HIS A 114 0.98 -25.26 -3.65
N ARG A 115 0.49 -25.48 -4.86
CA ARG A 115 0.60 -26.78 -5.52
C ARG A 115 2.02 -27.12 -5.97
N LYS A 116 2.78 -26.12 -6.40
CA LYS A 116 4.12 -26.33 -6.97
C LYS A 116 5.24 -26.16 -5.96
N ASP A 117 4.97 -25.45 -4.88
CA ASP A 117 5.92 -25.12 -3.82
C ASP A 117 7.31 -24.73 -4.39
N PRO A 118 7.37 -23.72 -5.25
CA PRO A 118 8.62 -23.28 -5.86
C PRO A 118 9.55 -22.68 -4.81
N ARG A 119 10.85 -22.61 -5.11
CA ARG A 119 11.79 -21.87 -4.28
C ARG A 119 11.55 -20.38 -4.45
N VAL A 120 10.94 -19.75 -3.45
CA VAL A 120 10.65 -18.31 -3.42
C VAL A 120 11.10 -17.72 -2.10
N LEU A 121 11.84 -16.63 -2.19
CA LEU A 121 12.14 -15.79 -1.06
C LEU A 121 11.19 -14.57 -1.08
N HIS A 122 10.35 -14.47 -0.07
CA HIS A 122 9.48 -13.33 0.16
C HIS A 122 10.15 -12.38 1.16
N ILE A 123 10.37 -11.14 0.76
CA ILE A 123 10.95 -10.12 1.65
C ILE A 123 9.89 -9.08 1.90
N THR A 124 9.61 -8.81 3.17
CA THR A 124 8.62 -7.83 3.62
C THR A 124 9.23 -6.89 4.65
N GLY A 125 8.73 -5.68 4.71
CA GLY A 125 8.98 -4.76 5.82
C GLY A 125 7.78 -4.75 6.76
N ALA A 126 8.01 -4.86 8.07
CA ALA A 126 6.91 -4.90 9.04
C ALA A 126 6.10 -3.59 9.09
N MET A 127 6.71 -2.47 8.70
CA MET A 127 6.04 -1.17 8.60
C MET A 127 5.33 -0.95 7.27
N ASP A 128 5.59 -1.79 6.25
CA ASP A 128 4.99 -1.62 4.94
C ASP A 128 3.51 -2.04 4.93
N PRO A 129 2.56 -1.12 4.69
CA PRO A 129 1.14 -1.47 4.59
C PRO A 129 0.85 -2.55 3.52
N TRP A 130 1.65 -2.60 2.46
CA TRP A 130 1.53 -3.60 1.39
C TRP A 130 1.85 -5.02 1.85
N SER A 131 2.57 -5.18 2.95
CA SER A 131 2.84 -6.51 3.54
C SER A 131 1.56 -7.24 3.94
N ALA A 132 0.45 -6.51 4.17
CA ALA A 132 -0.86 -7.11 4.43
C ALA A 132 -1.42 -7.90 3.24
N THR A 133 -0.93 -7.65 2.02
CA THR A 133 -1.33 -8.37 0.80
C THR A 133 -0.37 -9.48 0.41
N ALA A 134 0.66 -9.73 1.23
CA ALA A 134 1.64 -10.78 0.95
C ALA A 134 0.97 -12.16 0.96
N PRO A 135 1.34 -13.08 0.03
CA PRO A 135 0.73 -14.38 -0.07
C PRO A 135 0.94 -15.19 1.20
N GLU A 136 -0.09 -15.94 1.63
CA GLU A 136 0.06 -16.93 2.68
C GLU A 136 1.00 -18.05 2.19
N ILE A 137 2.01 -18.38 2.99
CA ILE A 137 3.01 -19.41 2.65
C ILE A 137 3.08 -20.54 3.67
N SER A 138 2.17 -20.57 4.66
CA SER A 138 2.14 -21.66 5.63
C SER A 138 1.94 -23.02 4.92
N GLY A 139 2.71 -24.01 5.37
CA GLY A 139 2.70 -25.36 4.74
C GLY A 139 3.56 -25.49 3.50
N LEU A 140 4.13 -24.42 2.93
CA LEU A 140 5.15 -24.52 1.89
C LEU A 140 6.51 -24.88 2.52
N ARG A 141 7.30 -25.69 1.80
CA ARG A 141 8.61 -26.16 2.27
C ARG A 141 9.76 -25.43 1.60
N ASN A 142 9.53 -24.92 0.40
CA ASN A 142 10.54 -24.29 -0.44
C ASN A 142 10.39 -22.77 -0.49
N SER A 143 9.33 -22.22 0.09
CA SER A 143 9.12 -20.77 0.21
C SER A 143 9.48 -20.31 1.61
N VAL A 144 10.23 -19.22 1.69
CA VAL A 144 10.66 -18.59 2.94
C VAL A 144 10.23 -17.14 2.95
N ARG A 145 9.76 -16.65 4.09
CA ARG A 145 9.52 -15.21 4.31
C ARG A 145 10.53 -14.68 5.29
N ILE A 146 11.16 -13.58 4.91
CA ILE A 146 12.01 -12.77 5.79
C ILE A 146 11.33 -11.41 5.94
N GLU A 147 11.01 -11.07 7.18
CA GLU A 147 10.43 -9.79 7.55
C GLU A 147 11.48 -8.95 8.27
N ASP A 148 11.75 -7.76 7.74
CA ASP A 148 12.54 -6.76 8.46
C ASP A 148 11.62 -6.03 9.45
N PRO A 149 11.84 -6.17 10.79
CA PRO A 149 10.97 -5.55 11.79
C PRO A 149 10.96 -4.02 11.74
N ASN A 150 11.97 -3.40 11.15
CA ASN A 150 12.07 -1.96 10.96
C ASN A 150 11.99 -1.55 9.48
N GLY A 151 11.69 -2.51 8.60
CA GLY A 151 11.63 -2.29 7.17
C GLY A 151 10.29 -1.71 6.71
N CYS A 152 10.33 -1.09 5.54
CA CYS A 152 9.17 -0.55 4.83
C CYS A 152 9.14 -1.08 3.38
N HIS A 153 8.40 -0.44 2.48
CA HIS A 153 8.32 -0.83 1.07
C HIS A 153 9.67 -0.83 0.32
N LEU A 154 10.66 -0.12 0.86
CA LEU A 154 12.02 -0.07 0.30
C LEU A 154 12.91 -1.23 0.75
N THR A 155 12.43 -2.15 1.59
CA THR A 155 13.20 -3.30 2.06
C THR A 155 13.61 -4.20 0.90
N ARG A 156 14.90 -4.50 0.83
CA ARG A 156 15.54 -5.37 -0.19
C ARG A 156 16.59 -6.24 0.50
N ILE A 157 17.07 -7.31 -0.14
CA ILE A 157 18.11 -8.19 0.41
C ILE A 157 19.32 -7.40 0.93
N ASN A 158 19.77 -6.42 0.18
CA ASN A 158 20.94 -5.63 0.52
C ASN A 158 20.71 -4.60 1.65
N SER A 159 19.46 -4.29 1.97
CA SER A 159 19.09 -3.42 3.10
C SER A 159 18.74 -4.17 4.36
N LEU A 160 18.62 -5.51 4.31
CA LEU A 160 18.35 -6.31 5.49
C LEU A 160 19.50 -6.21 6.52
N PRO A 161 19.19 -6.23 7.82
CA PRO A 161 20.19 -6.48 8.86
C PRO A 161 21.01 -7.73 8.56
N ASP A 162 22.28 -7.76 8.98
CA ASP A 162 23.22 -8.85 8.65
C ASP A 162 22.68 -10.23 9.05
N SER A 163 22.02 -10.35 10.20
CA SER A 163 21.40 -11.59 10.66
C SER A 163 20.32 -12.11 9.71
N LEU A 164 19.41 -11.25 9.28
CA LEU A 164 18.34 -11.61 8.34
C LEU A 164 18.88 -11.86 6.93
N ARG A 165 19.91 -11.11 6.53
CA ARG A 165 20.55 -11.31 5.24
C ARG A 165 21.25 -12.66 5.13
N GLN A 166 21.82 -13.18 6.23
CA GLN A 166 22.40 -14.52 6.26
C GLN A 166 21.35 -15.64 6.12
N GLU A 167 20.12 -15.40 6.57
CA GLU A 167 19.02 -16.34 6.35
C GLU A 167 18.51 -16.33 4.91
N ALA A 168 18.74 -15.25 4.17
CA ALA A 168 18.28 -15.05 2.80
C ALA A 168 19.19 -15.72 1.74
N ILE A 169 20.41 -16.13 2.12
CA ILE A 169 21.45 -16.69 1.23
C ILE A 169 21.68 -18.15 1.52
#